data_8b6130b7be4d98637d5f7833eb8faa45
#
_entry.id   8b6130b7be4d98637d5f7833eb8faa45
#
_cell.length_a   1.000
_cell.length_b   1.000
_cell.length_c   1.000
_cell.angle_alpha   90.00
_cell.angle_beta   90.00
_cell.angle_gamma   90.00
#
_symmetry.space_group_name_H-M   'P 1'
#
loop_
_entity.id
_entity.type
_entity.pdbx_description
1 polymer ?
#
loop_
_entity_poly.entity_id
_entity_poly.type
_entity_poly.pdbx_seq_one_letter_code
_entity_poly.pdbx_strand_id
1 'polypeptide(L)'
;MKSIHFVLLFLLIIAGITGYILLTEPPVGAAGVPHATIQGMSAGGDGAARLATIGKAPFYFQIIVILLAVSLLTMAVHERLRDTRFYVLMGSATAFALFVWYKVYSGYEAYLATGETDIVFGFPVPTTWMLWGIWGSFVLFDLIFVFFFRNYFYTHEDEQAFEQLVAELNAEKDSAAKQGDA
;
A
#
# COMPACT_ATOMS: atom_id res chain seq x y z
N MET A 1 -3.32 13.57 -17.73
CA MET A 1 -4.11 12.33 -17.48
C MET A 1 -4.79 12.48 -16.13
N LYS A 2 -6.06 12.04 -16.00
CA LYS A 2 -6.72 12.04 -14.69
C LYS A 2 -6.13 10.92 -13.82
N SER A 3 -6.06 11.10 -12.50
CA SER A 3 -5.48 10.13 -11.55
C SER A 3 -6.02 8.70 -11.71
N ILE A 4 -7.29 8.55 -12.09
CA ILE A 4 -7.93 7.26 -12.34
C ILE A 4 -7.28 6.44 -13.47
N HIS A 5 -6.66 7.10 -14.47
CA HIS A 5 -5.98 6.39 -15.54
C HIS A 5 -4.69 5.70 -15.07
N PHE A 6 -3.99 6.28 -14.08
CA PHE A 6 -2.84 5.63 -13.45
C PHE A 6 -3.25 4.40 -12.65
N VAL A 7 -4.36 4.48 -11.91
CA VAL A 7 -4.92 3.32 -11.19
C VAL A 7 -5.25 2.19 -12.17
N LEU A 8 -5.95 2.49 -13.27
CA LEU A 8 -6.26 1.50 -14.31
C LEU A 8 -4.99 0.90 -14.91
N LEU A 9 -3.99 1.73 -15.23
CA LEU A 9 -2.71 1.27 -15.77
C LEU A 9 -2.02 0.29 -14.81
N PHE A 10 -1.91 0.63 -13.54
CA PHE A 10 -1.29 -0.25 -12.53
C PHE A 10 -2.05 -1.55 -12.35
N LEU A 11 -3.39 -1.52 -12.36
CA LEU A 11 -4.22 -2.73 -12.32
C LEU A 11 -3.97 -3.64 -13.53
N LEU A 12 -3.85 -3.07 -14.73
CA LEU A 12 -3.56 -3.83 -15.94
C LEU A 12 -2.14 -4.45 -15.89
N ILE A 13 -1.16 -3.72 -15.37
CA ILE A 13 0.21 -4.25 -15.18
C ILE A 13 0.20 -5.40 -14.16
N ILE A 14 -0.50 -5.22 -13.01
CA ILE A 14 -0.65 -6.28 -12.00
C ILE A 14 -1.31 -7.52 -12.62
N ALA A 15 -2.40 -7.36 -13.36
CA ALA A 15 -3.06 -8.45 -14.05
C ALA A 15 -2.13 -9.16 -15.05
N GLY A 16 -1.33 -8.40 -15.80
CA GLY A 16 -0.35 -8.95 -16.73
C GLY A 16 0.75 -9.76 -16.02
N ILE A 17 1.33 -9.23 -14.92
CA ILE A 17 2.34 -9.95 -14.13
C ILE A 17 1.72 -11.21 -13.50
N THR A 18 0.51 -11.11 -12.96
CA THR A 18 -0.22 -12.26 -12.39
C THR A 18 -0.46 -13.33 -13.46
N GLY A 19 -0.92 -12.92 -14.64
CA GLY A 19 -1.09 -13.83 -15.78
C GLY A 19 0.20 -14.52 -16.18
N TYR A 20 1.32 -13.79 -16.26
CA TYR A 20 2.64 -14.35 -16.51
C TYR A 20 3.02 -15.42 -15.47
N ILE A 21 2.86 -15.13 -14.18
CA ILE A 21 3.18 -16.08 -13.10
C ILE A 21 2.31 -17.34 -13.18
N LEU A 22 1.01 -17.18 -13.44
CA LEU A 22 0.06 -18.29 -13.50
C LEU A 22 0.27 -19.18 -14.73
N LEU A 23 0.73 -18.62 -15.85
CA LEU A 23 0.99 -19.35 -17.09
C LEU A 23 2.40 -19.98 -17.13
N THR A 24 3.29 -19.63 -16.20
CA THR A 24 4.63 -20.18 -16.10
C THR A 24 4.58 -21.53 -15.40
N GLU A 25 5.12 -22.59 -16.00
CA GLU A 25 5.16 -23.91 -15.38
C GLU A 25 5.95 -23.88 -14.05
N PRO A 26 5.34 -24.36 -12.95
CA PRO A 26 6.02 -24.40 -11.68
C PRO A 26 7.15 -25.45 -11.70
N PRO A 27 8.27 -25.23 -10.98
CA PRO A 27 9.35 -26.21 -10.88
C PRO A 27 8.86 -27.49 -10.17
N VAL A 28 9.55 -28.59 -10.42
CA VAL A 28 9.28 -29.87 -9.75
C VAL A 28 9.35 -29.68 -8.23
N GLY A 29 8.33 -30.15 -7.51
CA GLY A 29 8.25 -30.00 -6.06
C GLY A 29 7.74 -28.61 -5.59
N ALA A 30 7.25 -27.76 -6.48
CA ALA A 30 6.72 -26.42 -6.11
C ALA A 30 5.56 -26.45 -5.11
N ALA A 31 4.76 -27.52 -5.12
CA ALA A 31 3.67 -27.73 -4.15
C ALA A 31 4.16 -28.11 -2.73
N GLY A 32 5.47 -28.31 -2.56
CA GLY A 32 6.08 -28.83 -1.36
C GLY A 32 6.05 -30.35 -1.29
N VAL A 33 6.55 -30.88 -0.19
CA VAL A 33 6.54 -32.30 0.13
C VAL A 33 5.71 -32.56 1.40
N PRO A 34 5.06 -33.73 1.57
CA PRO A 34 4.37 -34.06 2.80
C PRO A 34 5.30 -33.90 4.01
N HIS A 35 4.80 -33.28 5.08
CA HIS A 35 5.57 -33.11 6.31
C HIS A 35 5.88 -34.48 6.94
N ALA A 36 7.14 -34.69 7.36
CA ALA A 36 7.60 -36.01 7.81
C ALA A 36 6.85 -36.54 9.04
N THR A 37 6.32 -35.67 9.89
CA THR A 37 5.71 -36.08 11.19
C THR A 37 4.28 -35.57 11.38
N ILE A 38 3.80 -34.61 10.59
CA ILE A 38 2.45 -34.05 10.73
C ILE A 38 1.63 -34.41 9.50
N GLN A 39 0.65 -35.29 9.69
CA GLN A 39 -0.23 -35.74 8.62
C GLN A 39 -1.12 -34.58 8.11
N GLY A 40 -1.21 -34.42 6.79
CA GLY A 40 -1.99 -33.36 6.14
C GLY A 40 -1.28 -32.01 6.06
N MET A 41 -0.07 -31.87 6.61
CA MET A 41 0.78 -30.70 6.45
C MET A 41 1.82 -30.92 5.32
N SER A 42 2.13 -29.89 4.55
CA SER A 42 3.22 -29.91 3.57
C SER A 42 4.36 -29.00 4.01
N ALA A 43 5.60 -29.47 3.90
CA ALA A 43 6.78 -28.61 3.98
C ALA A 43 6.88 -27.78 2.70
N GLY A 44 7.32 -26.52 2.82
CA GLY A 44 7.44 -25.61 1.67
C GLY A 44 8.33 -26.16 0.56
N GLY A 45 8.05 -25.78 -0.67
CA GLY A 45 8.90 -26.12 -1.81
C GLY A 45 10.17 -25.25 -1.87
N ASP A 46 11.04 -25.55 -2.81
CA ASP A 46 12.28 -24.80 -3.05
C ASP A 46 11.99 -23.37 -3.54
N GLY A 47 12.21 -22.37 -2.67
CA GLY A 47 12.00 -20.95 -2.97
C GLY A 47 12.98 -20.41 -4.03
N ALA A 48 14.22 -20.94 -4.08
CA ALA A 48 15.20 -20.54 -5.07
C ALA A 48 14.79 -21.03 -6.46
N ALA A 49 14.33 -22.28 -6.58
CA ALA A 49 13.82 -22.83 -7.83
C ALA A 49 12.60 -22.06 -8.35
N ARG A 50 11.68 -21.67 -7.44
CA ARG A 50 10.53 -20.82 -7.80
C ARG A 50 10.94 -19.46 -8.33
N LEU A 51 11.86 -18.77 -7.66
CA LEU A 51 12.38 -17.47 -8.12
C LEU A 51 13.14 -17.60 -9.45
N ALA A 52 13.91 -18.66 -9.64
CA ALA A 52 14.58 -18.92 -10.91
C ALA A 52 13.59 -19.08 -12.07
N THR A 53 12.43 -19.69 -11.82
CA THR A 53 11.39 -19.92 -12.83
C THR A 53 10.63 -18.63 -13.21
N ILE A 54 10.23 -17.81 -12.24
CA ILE A 54 9.46 -16.57 -12.47
C ILE A 54 10.33 -15.31 -12.47
N GLY A 55 11.62 -15.45 -12.18
CA GLY A 55 12.59 -14.36 -12.16
C GLY A 55 12.20 -13.23 -11.21
N LYS A 56 12.32 -11.98 -11.68
CA LYS A 56 12.03 -10.78 -10.89
C LYS A 56 10.55 -10.35 -10.93
N ALA A 57 9.64 -11.18 -11.43
CA ALA A 57 8.21 -10.85 -11.47
C ALA A 57 7.63 -10.46 -10.09
N PRO A 58 7.93 -11.16 -8.97
CA PRO A 58 7.45 -10.77 -7.65
C PRO A 58 7.99 -9.41 -7.19
N PHE A 59 9.22 -9.07 -7.55
CA PHE A 59 9.82 -7.78 -7.24
C PHE A 59 9.05 -6.63 -7.89
N TYR A 60 8.81 -6.72 -9.19
CA TYR A 60 8.06 -5.70 -9.94
C TYR A 60 6.59 -5.67 -9.55
N PHE A 61 5.98 -6.81 -9.27
CA PHE A 61 4.60 -6.90 -8.79
C PHE A 61 4.39 -6.01 -7.56
N GLN A 62 5.24 -6.16 -6.54
CA GLN A 62 5.12 -5.38 -5.31
C GLN A 62 5.41 -3.89 -5.52
N ILE A 63 6.33 -3.52 -6.40
CA ILE A 63 6.53 -2.11 -6.77
C ILE A 63 5.24 -1.51 -7.31
N ILE A 64 4.57 -2.20 -8.24
CA ILE A 64 3.33 -1.70 -8.83
C ILE A 64 2.19 -1.66 -7.79
N VAL A 65 2.14 -2.62 -6.86
CA VAL A 65 1.18 -2.60 -5.74
C VAL A 65 1.40 -1.38 -4.84
N ILE A 66 2.65 -1.03 -4.50
CA ILE A 66 2.96 0.17 -3.73
C ILE A 66 2.50 1.43 -4.49
N LEU A 67 2.83 1.54 -5.78
CA LEU A 67 2.43 2.68 -6.60
C LEU A 67 0.91 2.78 -6.78
N LEU A 68 0.22 1.66 -6.89
CA LEU A 68 -1.25 1.60 -6.90
C LEU A 68 -1.83 2.12 -5.58
N ALA A 69 -1.35 1.61 -4.44
CA ALA A 69 -1.80 2.04 -3.12
C ALA A 69 -1.60 3.55 -2.92
N VAL A 70 -0.42 4.07 -3.25
CA VAL A 70 -0.12 5.52 -3.18
C VAL A 70 -1.01 6.33 -4.11
N SER A 71 -1.31 5.83 -5.31
CA SER A 71 -2.23 6.49 -6.24
C SER A 71 -3.65 6.60 -5.66
N LEU A 72 -4.13 5.54 -5.01
CA LEU A 72 -5.43 5.54 -4.32
C LEU A 72 -5.43 6.48 -3.13
N LEU A 73 -4.40 6.47 -2.28
CA LEU A 73 -4.24 7.42 -1.18
C LEU A 73 -4.19 8.86 -1.67
N THR A 74 -3.48 9.13 -2.77
CA THR A 74 -3.45 10.46 -3.38
C THR A 74 -4.84 10.90 -3.86
N MET A 75 -5.65 9.96 -4.39
CA MET A 75 -7.01 10.27 -4.84
C MET A 75 -7.98 10.55 -3.68
N ALA A 76 -7.69 10.11 -2.47
CA ALA A 76 -8.48 10.41 -1.29
C ALA A 76 -8.49 11.91 -0.93
N VAL A 77 -7.46 12.65 -1.33
CA VAL A 77 -7.38 14.10 -1.16
C VAL A 77 -7.99 14.81 -2.37
N HIS A 78 -8.82 15.84 -2.15
CA HIS A 78 -9.43 16.61 -3.24
C HIS A 78 -8.37 17.32 -4.10
N GLU A 79 -8.54 17.34 -5.43
CA GLU A 79 -7.53 17.86 -6.37
C GLU A 79 -7.09 19.31 -6.06
N ARG A 80 -8.00 20.18 -5.62
CA ARG A 80 -7.68 21.59 -5.25
C ARG A 80 -6.72 21.70 -4.06
N LEU A 81 -6.66 20.68 -3.19
CA LEU A 81 -5.85 20.69 -1.98
C LEU A 81 -4.47 20.01 -2.17
N ARG A 82 -4.24 19.39 -3.33
CA ARG A 82 -2.97 18.71 -3.64
C ARG A 82 -1.92 19.71 -4.10
N ASP A 83 -1.28 20.35 -3.16
CA ASP A 83 -0.18 21.30 -3.40
C ASP A 83 1.18 20.58 -3.59
N THR A 84 2.22 21.35 -3.87
CA THR A 84 3.60 20.83 -4.02
C THR A 84 4.06 20.12 -2.75
N ARG A 85 3.70 20.64 -1.56
CA ARG A 85 4.05 20.05 -0.27
C ARG A 85 3.44 18.65 -0.12
N PHE A 86 2.17 18.49 -0.49
CA PHE A 86 1.50 17.19 -0.50
C PHE A 86 2.27 16.17 -1.36
N TYR A 87 2.62 16.54 -2.60
CA TYR A 87 3.35 15.64 -3.49
C TYR A 87 4.77 15.32 -2.99
N VAL A 88 5.46 16.25 -2.35
CA VAL A 88 6.77 15.99 -1.72
C VAL A 88 6.63 15.00 -0.56
N LEU A 89 5.63 15.17 0.32
CA LEU A 89 5.37 14.27 1.44
C LEU A 89 5.02 12.86 0.95
N MET A 90 4.07 12.75 0.02
CA MET A 90 3.66 11.47 -0.56
C MET A 90 4.81 10.82 -1.33
N GLY A 91 5.58 11.58 -2.08
CA GLY A 91 6.75 11.11 -2.84
C GLY A 91 7.87 10.59 -1.93
N SER A 92 8.17 11.28 -0.84
CA SER A 92 9.19 10.85 0.12
C SER A 92 8.78 9.57 0.87
N ALA A 93 7.52 9.47 1.29
CA ALA A 93 7.00 8.24 1.90
C ALA A 93 7.01 7.07 0.91
N THR A 94 6.67 7.31 -0.37
CA THR A 94 6.74 6.32 -1.44
C THR A 94 8.19 5.86 -1.68
N ALA A 95 9.13 6.78 -1.76
CA ALA A 95 10.55 6.45 -1.94
C ALA A 95 11.07 5.58 -0.78
N PHE A 96 10.66 5.89 0.45
CA PHE A 96 10.99 5.07 1.61
C PHE A 96 10.35 3.67 1.53
N ALA A 97 9.08 3.55 1.16
CA ALA A 97 8.42 2.26 1.00
C ALA A 97 9.09 1.39 -0.09
N LEU A 98 9.49 1.99 -1.22
CA LEU A 98 10.24 1.30 -2.27
C LEU A 98 11.65 0.89 -1.81
N PHE A 99 12.32 1.73 -1.02
CA PHE A 99 13.61 1.39 -0.42
C PHE A 99 13.48 0.20 0.55
N VAL A 100 12.46 0.19 1.41
CA VAL A 100 12.18 -0.93 2.31
C VAL A 100 11.95 -2.22 1.51
N TRP A 101 11.12 -2.15 0.46
CA TRP A 101 10.89 -3.31 -0.40
C TRP A 101 12.18 -3.81 -1.07
N TYR A 102 13.01 -2.91 -1.57
CA TYR A 102 14.31 -3.26 -2.10
C TYR A 102 15.18 -3.99 -1.07
N LYS A 103 15.20 -3.54 0.19
CA LYS A 103 15.96 -4.19 1.29
C LYS A 103 15.43 -5.58 1.62
N VAL A 104 14.11 -5.78 1.61
CA VAL A 104 13.49 -7.10 1.79
C VAL A 104 13.93 -8.04 0.68
N TYR A 105 13.76 -7.62 -0.56
CA TYR A 105 14.01 -8.46 -1.72
C TYR A 105 15.51 -8.77 -1.90
N SER A 106 16.38 -7.76 -1.87
CA SER A 106 17.82 -7.94 -2.01
C SER A 106 18.44 -8.76 -0.87
N GLY A 107 17.95 -8.59 0.35
CA GLY A 107 18.37 -9.41 1.49
C GLY A 107 17.96 -10.87 1.34
N TYR A 108 16.77 -11.13 0.77
CA TYR A 108 16.33 -12.50 0.49
C TYR A 108 17.12 -13.13 -0.66
N GLU A 109 17.41 -12.40 -1.75
CA GLU A 109 18.29 -12.88 -2.83
C GLU A 109 19.70 -13.23 -2.30
N ALA A 110 20.27 -12.38 -1.43
CA ALA A 110 21.57 -12.64 -0.82
C ALA A 110 21.53 -13.91 0.06
N TYR A 111 20.50 -14.09 0.87
CA TYR A 111 20.30 -15.31 1.65
C TYR A 111 20.20 -16.56 0.78
N LEU A 112 19.46 -16.51 -0.33
CA LEU A 112 19.37 -17.65 -1.25
C LEU A 112 20.72 -18.00 -1.90
N ALA A 113 21.57 -17.01 -2.11
CA ALA A 113 22.90 -17.22 -2.72
C ALA A 113 23.95 -17.75 -1.75
N THR A 114 23.89 -17.34 -0.46
CA THR A 114 24.94 -17.63 0.53
C THR A 114 24.52 -18.65 1.58
N GLY A 115 23.21 -18.81 1.81
CA GLY A 115 22.65 -19.57 2.93
C GLY A 115 22.82 -18.88 4.29
N GLU A 116 23.43 -17.69 4.34
CA GLU A 116 23.73 -16.95 5.55
C GLU A 116 23.00 -15.62 5.59
N THR A 117 22.63 -15.16 6.77
CA THR A 117 22.04 -13.84 7.00
C THR A 117 22.33 -13.36 8.41
N ASP A 118 22.52 -12.06 8.55
CA ASP A 118 22.66 -11.43 9.87
C ASP A 118 21.33 -11.47 10.63
N ILE A 119 21.39 -11.46 11.94
CA ILE A 119 20.25 -11.42 12.84
C ILE A 119 20.12 -10.01 13.44
N VAL A 120 18.98 -9.37 13.22
CA VAL A 120 18.65 -8.05 13.76
C VAL A 120 17.31 -8.13 14.48
N PHE A 121 17.23 -7.64 15.72
CA PHE A 121 16.04 -7.78 16.58
C PHE A 121 15.52 -9.22 16.73
N GLY A 122 16.43 -10.22 16.68
CA GLY A 122 16.07 -11.64 16.81
C GLY A 122 15.55 -12.28 15.52
N PHE A 123 15.52 -11.57 14.39
CA PHE A 123 15.06 -12.08 13.10
C PHE A 123 16.14 -11.95 12.01
N PRO A 124 16.11 -12.80 10.98
CA PRO A 124 16.89 -12.59 9.77
C PRO A 124 16.64 -11.20 9.17
N VAL A 125 17.69 -10.57 8.62
CA VAL A 125 17.60 -9.20 8.08
C VAL A 125 16.42 -8.99 7.12
N PRO A 126 16.13 -9.88 6.13
CA PRO A 126 14.95 -9.71 5.27
C PRO A 126 13.64 -9.71 6.04
N THR A 127 13.52 -10.60 7.05
CA THR A 127 12.33 -10.70 7.91
C THR A 127 12.16 -9.44 8.76
N THR A 128 13.26 -8.88 9.28
CA THR A 128 13.25 -7.63 10.05
C THR A 128 12.71 -6.47 9.18
N TRP A 129 13.21 -6.33 7.95
CA TRP A 129 12.69 -5.31 7.02
C TRP A 129 11.23 -5.56 6.64
N MET A 130 10.81 -6.82 6.50
CA MET A 130 9.42 -7.17 6.21
C MET A 130 8.50 -6.79 7.39
N LEU A 131 8.87 -7.15 8.61
CA LEU A 131 8.04 -6.89 9.79
C LEU A 131 8.01 -5.41 10.16
N TRP A 132 9.17 -4.78 10.31
CA TRP A 132 9.25 -3.40 10.82
C TRP A 132 9.28 -2.35 9.72
N GLY A 133 9.95 -2.65 8.60
CA GLY A 133 10.10 -1.72 7.50
C GLY A 133 8.80 -1.51 6.74
N ILE A 134 8.11 -2.58 6.35
CA ILE A 134 6.84 -2.47 5.60
C ILE A 134 5.79 -1.77 6.47
N TRP A 135 5.58 -2.22 7.71
CA TRP A 135 4.66 -1.55 8.63
C TRP A 135 5.04 -0.09 8.86
N GLY A 136 6.31 0.19 9.14
CA GLY A 136 6.80 1.55 9.33
C GLY A 136 6.58 2.45 8.11
N SER A 137 6.70 1.92 6.90
CA SER A 137 6.46 2.69 5.68
C SER A 137 4.98 3.07 5.51
N PHE A 138 4.04 2.18 5.85
CA PHE A 138 2.62 2.51 5.81
C PHE A 138 2.21 3.51 6.90
N VAL A 139 2.76 3.36 8.11
CA VAL A 139 2.53 4.34 9.20
C VAL A 139 2.93 5.76 8.78
N LEU A 140 3.94 5.94 7.94
CA LEU A 140 4.28 7.28 7.44
C LEU A 140 3.15 7.92 6.64
N PHE A 141 2.41 7.16 5.82
CA PHE A 141 1.25 7.67 5.11
C PHE A 141 0.12 8.05 6.07
N ASP A 142 -0.16 7.20 7.07
CA ASP A 142 -1.17 7.48 8.09
C ASP A 142 -0.81 8.76 8.86
N LEU A 143 0.45 8.93 9.26
CA LEU A 143 0.91 10.13 9.95
C LEU A 143 0.76 11.40 9.09
N ILE A 144 1.05 11.32 7.78
CA ILE A 144 0.79 12.44 6.86
C ILE A 144 -0.70 12.83 6.92
N PHE A 145 -1.61 11.88 6.83
CA PHE A 145 -3.04 12.15 6.86
C PHE A 145 -3.51 12.67 8.21
N VAL A 146 -3.00 12.13 9.31
CA VAL A 146 -3.36 12.58 10.66
C VAL A 146 -2.84 14.00 10.94
N PHE A 147 -1.53 14.26 10.73
CA PHE A 147 -0.94 15.56 11.06
C PHE A 147 -1.38 16.68 10.13
N PHE A 148 -1.68 16.37 8.88
CA PHE A 148 -2.13 17.36 7.89
C PHE A 148 -3.62 17.27 7.58
N PHE A 149 -4.43 16.65 8.47
CA PHE A 149 -5.86 16.48 8.27
C PHE A 149 -6.57 17.81 7.96
N ARG A 150 -6.27 18.85 8.71
CA ARG A 150 -6.80 20.20 8.50
C ARG A 150 -6.37 20.87 7.21
N ASN A 151 -5.27 20.40 6.60
CA ASN A 151 -4.79 20.94 5.34
C ASN A 151 -5.38 20.24 4.12
N TYR A 152 -5.66 18.92 4.23
CA TYR A 152 -5.96 18.09 3.06
C TYR A 152 -7.34 17.45 3.08
N PHE A 153 -8.07 17.45 4.23
CA PHE A 153 -9.37 16.79 4.33
C PHE A 153 -10.47 17.71 4.82
N TYR A 154 -10.25 18.47 5.89
CA TYR A 154 -11.24 19.34 6.49
C TYR A 154 -10.64 20.71 6.76
N THR A 155 -10.72 21.58 5.78
CA THR A 155 -10.13 22.92 5.85
C THR A 155 -10.98 23.88 6.68
N HIS A 156 -10.40 25.01 7.07
CA HIS A 156 -11.18 26.07 7.74
C HIS A 156 -12.31 26.62 6.86
N GLU A 157 -12.14 26.63 5.53
CA GLU A 157 -13.20 27.02 4.60
C GLU A 157 -14.37 26.04 4.63
N ASP A 158 -14.08 24.73 4.68
CA ASP A 158 -15.10 23.68 4.77
C ASP A 158 -15.84 23.75 6.11
N GLU A 159 -15.15 24.07 7.21
CA GLU A 159 -15.73 24.28 8.54
C GLU A 159 -16.70 25.47 8.55
N GLN A 160 -16.27 26.62 8.00
CA GLN A 160 -17.12 27.81 7.89
C GLN A 160 -18.35 27.57 7.00
N ALA A 161 -18.17 26.90 5.87
CA ALA A 161 -19.27 26.54 4.98
C ALA A 161 -20.28 25.61 5.67
N PHE A 162 -19.79 24.64 6.45
CA PHE A 162 -20.66 23.77 7.24
C PHE A 162 -21.43 24.52 8.32
N GLU A 163 -20.78 25.43 9.08
CA GLU A 163 -21.43 26.24 10.10
C GLU A 163 -22.52 27.14 9.49
N GLN A 164 -22.26 27.76 8.33
CA GLN A 164 -23.24 28.55 7.61
C GLN A 164 -24.45 27.70 7.19
N LEU A 165 -24.23 26.55 6.62
CA LEU A 165 -25.29 25.63 6.22
C LEU A 165 -26.15 25.20 7.41
N VAL A 166 -25.53 24.89 8.55
CA VAL A 166 -26.25 24.53 9.78
C VAL A 166 -27.09 25.70 10.28
N ALA A 167 -26.57 26.94 10.25
CA ALA A 167 -27.32 28.12 10.64
C ALA A 167 -28.52 28.38 9.72
N GLU A 168 -28.35 28.24 8.40
CA GLU A 168 -29.44 28.38 7.43
C GLU A 168 -30.54 27.34 7.65
N LEU A 169 -30.18 26.06 7.85
CA LEU A 169 -31.13 24.98 8.10
C LEU A 169 -31.92 25.18 9.41
N ASN A 170 -31.26 25.70 10.46
CA ASN A 170 -31.94 25.99 11.71
C ASN A 170 -32.91 27.16 11.57
N ALA A 171 -32.52 28.22 10.85
CA ALA A 171 -33.40 29.35 10.56
C ALA A 171 -34.65 28.95 9.73
N GLU A 172 -34.45 28.04 8.75
CA GLU A 172 -35.54 27.49 7.95
C GLU A 172 -36.50 26.65 8.80
N LYS A 173 -35.99 25.79 9.69
CA LYS A 173 -36.81 25.01 10.62
C LYS A 173 -37.63 25.91 11.58
N ASP A 174 -36.98 26.94 12.11
CA ASP A 174 -37.68 27.89 13.02
C ASP A 174 -38.78 28.70 12.31
N SER A 175 -38.55 29.06 11.06
CA SER A 175 -39.54 29.72 10.21
C SER A 175 -40.73 28.83 9.86
N ALA A 176 -40.45 27.55 9.53
CA ALA A 176 -41.48 26.55 9.23
C ALA A 176 -42.34 26.23 10.49
N ALA A 177 -41.70 26.12 11.65
CA ALA A 177 -42.42 25.91 12.92
C ALA A 177 -43.37 27.05 13.24
N LYS A 178 -42.97 28.31 13.02
CA LYS A 178 -43.81 29.50 13.22
C LYS A 178 -44.99 29.59 12.26
N GLN A 179 -44.88 29.04 11.05
CA GLN A 179 -45.97 28.99 10.05
C GLN A 179 -46.94 27.86 10.30
N GLY A 180 -46.55 26.80 11.01
CA GLY A 180 -47.42 25.67 11.34
C GLY A 180 -48.31 25.91 12.58
N ASP A 181 -47.96 26.92 13.42
CA ASP A 181 -48.72 27.30 14.64
C ASP A 181 -49.70 28.45 14.38
N ALA A 182 -49.82 28.99 13.19
CA ALA A 182 -50.72 30.06 12.80
C ALA A 182 -51.90 29.53 11.95
#